data_15d2106de76e378516b801ff73811b6a
#
_entry.id   15d2106de76e378516b801ff73811b6a
#
_cell.length_a   1.000
_cell.length_b   1.000
_cell.length_c   1.000
_cell.angle_alpha   90.00
_cell.angle_beta   90.00
_cell.angle_gamma   90.00
#
_symmetry.space_group_name_H-M   'P 1'
#
loop_
_entity.id
_entity.type
_entity.pdbx_description
1 polymer ?
#
loop_
_entity_poly.entity_id
_entity_poly.type
_entity_poly.pdbx_seq_one_letter_code
_entity_poly.pdbx_strand_id
1 'polypeptide(L)'
;MTATLPMTRGRRIALAEGAPLALIIIAWTALTEVAYAGIGSYPVRLAVPVYGSTVSLSLGAADTQITQAPGRQLRLTGTAHYALVRSTVTWHTTASGVIVTPECHFVTGVCSFNLRAVVPAGKPANVSAGSGNMVLRGLTGPVNAGSGSGNITGSALSGPQVTIAVGSGDIAVDGLTSQHVVASAGSGNISLTFGKVPSRVRVSNSSGNVSLVLPPGPTYYRVHAATDSGNRIIGVPTNSASSHVITVTDGSGDISITN
;
A
#
# COMPACT_ATOMS: atom_id res chain seq x y z
N MET A 1 -60.10 32.87 -18.60
CA MET A 1 -60.19 32.78 -17.15
C MET A 1 -59.49 31.49 -16.75
N THR A 2 -58.21 31.55 -16.36
CA THR A 2 -57.40 30.39 -15.89
C THR A 2 -57.60 30.24 -14.38
N ALA A 3 -58.39 29.25 -13.98
CA ALA A 3 -58.63 28.96 -12.58
C ALA A 3 -57.31 28.34 -11.94
N THR A 4 -56.70 29.11 -11.08
CA THR A 4 -55.60 28.59 -10.22
C THR A 4 -56.20 27.76 -9.10
N LEU A 5 -56.00 26.43 -9.12
CA LEU A 5 -56.40 25.52 -8.05
C LEU A 5 -55.61 25.83 -6.77
N PRO A 6 -56.28 25.95 -5.60
CA PRO A 6 -55.58 26.21 -4.34
C PRO A 6 -54.67 25.02 -3.96
N MET A 7 -53.40 25.30 -3.62
CA MET A 7 -52.47 24.28 -3.14
C MET A 7 -52.92 23.68 -1.80
N THR A 8 -53.01 22.37 -1.74
CA THR A 8 -53.29 21.64 -0.51
C THR A 8 -52.10 21.73 0.49
N ARG A 9 -52.39 21.61 1.80
CA ARG A 9 -51.36 21.69 2.87
C ARG A 9 -50.19 20.72 2.62
N GLY A 10 -50.46 19.49 2.19
CA GLY A 10 -49.43 18.48 1.88
C GLY A 10 -48.53 18.87 0.69
N ARG A 11 -49.10 19.55 -0.32
CA ARG A 11 -48.34 20.02 -1.48
C ARG A 11 -47.45 21.22 -1.14
N ARG A 12 -47.81 22.03 -0.14
CA ARG A 12 -46.97 23.14 0.38
C ARG A 12 -45.79 22.59 1.21
N ILE A 13 -46.01 21.53 2.01
CA ILE A 13 -44.95 20.89 2.78
C ILE A 13 -43.96 20.17 1.84
N ALA A 14 -44.47 19.42 0.86
CA ALA A 14 -43.59 18.74 -0.12
C ALA A 14 -42.75 19.73 -0.95
N LEU A 15 -43.25 20.92 -1.25
CA LEU A 15 -42.50 21.97 -1.93
C LEU A 15 -41.50 22.68 -0.99
N ALA A 16 -41.86 22.83 0.29
CA ALA A 16 -40.99 23.50 1.27
C ALA A 16 -39.79 22.66 1.67
N GLU A 17 -39.93 21.34 1.72
CA GLU A 17 -38.87 20.41 2.09
C GLU A 17 -38.16 19.78 0.89
N GLY A 18 -38.89 19.53 -0.21
CA GLY A 18 -38.35 18.92 -1.41
C GLY A 18 -37.55 19.88 -2.30
N ALA A 19 -37.93 21.16 -2.35
CA ALA A 19 -37.20 22.15 -3.16
C ALA A 19 -35.76 22.39 -2.69
N PRO A 20 -35.46 22.58 -1.39
CA PRO A 20 -34.08 22.74 -0.95
C PRO A 20 -33.24 21.46 -1.14
N LEU A 21 -33.85 20.27 -0.96
CA LEU A 21 -33.17 19.01 -1.20
C LEU A 21 -32.83 18.85 -2.70
N ALA A 22 -33.75 19.15 -3.59
CA ALA A 22 -33.52 19.12 -5.03
C ALA A 22 -32.43 20.12 -5.46
N LEU A 23 -32.42 21.32 -4.89
CA LEU A 23 -31.38 22.31 -5.16
C LEU A 23 -30.02 21.87 -4.66
N ILE A 24 -29.93 21.21 -3.51
CA ILE A 24 -28.67 20.62 -2.99
C ILE A 24 -28.18 19.54 -3.93
N ILE A 25 -29.04 18.64 -4.39
CA ILE A 25 -28.68 17.57 -5.33
C ILE A 25 -28.21 18.15 -6.66
N ILE A 26 -28.92 19.15 -7.21
CA ILE A 26 -28.51 19.81 -8.46
C ILE A 26 -27.18 20.54 -8.29
N ALA A 27 -27.01 21.26 -7.19
CA ALA A 27 -25.74 21.93 -6.91
C ALA A 27 -24.59 20.94 -6.76
N TRP A 28 -24.83 19.81 -6.09
CA TRP A 28 -23.83 18.75 -5.94
C TRP A 28 -23.48 18.09 -7.28
N THR A 29 -24.48 17.76 -8.11
CA THR A 29 -24.25 17.19 -9.45
C THR A 29 -23.55 18.20 -10.36
N ALA A 30 -23.93 19.46 -10.37
CA ALA A 30 -23.25 20.49 -11.12
C ALA A 30 -21.79 20.69 -10.66
N LEU A 31 -21.53 20.65 -9.36
CA LEU A 31 -20.18 20.74 -8.81
C LEU A 31 -19.33 19.54 -9.23
N THR A 32 -19.89 18.34 -9.24
CA THR A 32 -19.18 17.13 -9.70
C THR A 32 -18.86 17.19 -11.19
N GLU A 33 -19.79 17.63 -12.04
CA GLU A 33 -19.56 17.80 -13.47
C GLU A 33 -18.46 18.84 -13.75
N VAL A 34 -18.49 19.98 -13.07
CA VAL A 34 -17.44 21.00 -13.20
C VAL A 34 -16.08 20.46 -12.72
N ALA A 35 -16.08 19.65 -11.67
CA ALA A 35 -14.87 19.03 -11.18
C ALA A 35 -14.28 18.03 -12.18
N TYR A 36 -15.12 17.20 -12.80
CA TYR A 36 -14.68 16.27 -13.85
C TYR A 36 -14.21 16.99 -15.12
N ALA A 37 -14.86 18.07 -15.51
CA ALA A 37 -14.43 18.91 -16.63
C ALA A 37 -13.11 19.66 -16.37
N GLY A 38 -12.78 19.91 -15.10
CA GLY A 38 -11.58 20.59 -14.64
C GLY A 38 -10.43 19.69 -14.23
N ILE A 39 -10.44 18.37 -14.59
CA ILE A 39 -9.33 17.47 -14.30
C ILE A 39 -8.08 17.89 -15.04
N GLY A 40 -7.09 18.29 -14.27
CA GLY A 40 -5.75 18.61 -14.76
C GLY A 40 -4.72 17.55 -14.36
N SER A 41 -3.61 17.55 -15.04
CA SER A 41 -2.46 16.74 -14.65
C SER A 41 -1.16 17.54 -14.81
N TYR A 42 -0.17 17.21 -13.99
CA TYR A 42 1.17 17.78 -14.16
C TYR A 42 2.26 16.76 -13.83
N PRO A 43 3.42 16.89 -14.47
CA PRO A 43 4.56 16.02 -14.15
C PRO A 43 5.16 16.39 -12.79
N VAL A 44 5.35 15.37 -11.94
CA VAL A 44 6.12 15.49 -10.70
C VAL A 44 7.57 15.13 -10.98
N ARG A 45 8.49 16.02 -10.61
CA ARG A 45 9.93 15.77 -10.67
C ARG A 45 10.60 16.35 -9.46
N LEU A 46 11.22 15.50 -8.66
CA LEU A 46 11.92 15.87 -7.44
C LEU A 46 13.25 15.11 -7.38
N ALA A 47 14.32 15.81 -7.05
CA ALA A 47 15.61 15.20 -6.75
C ALA A 47 16.15 15.82 -5.46
N VAL A 48 16.27 15.01 -4.43
CA VAL A 48 16.65 15.45 -3.09
C VAL A 48 17.88 14.68 -2.61
N PRO A 49 18.94 15.35 -2.18
CA PRO A 49 20.06 14.65 -1.58
C PRO A 49 19.66 14.01 -0.23
N VAL A 50 20.05 12.76 -0.04
CA VAL A 50 19.81 12.01 1.19
C VAL A 50 21.06 12.03 2.05
N TYR A 51 21.15 12.98 2.96
CA TYR A 51 22.27 13.10 3.91
C TYR A 51 22.11 12.17 5.11
N GLY A 52 20.87 11.88 5.51
CA GLY A 52 20.56 10.99 6.61
C GLY A 52 20.65 9.50 6.27
N SER A 53 20.31 8.68 7.24
CA SER A 53 20.36 7.22 7.13
C SER A 53 19.15 6.62 6.41
N THR A 54 18.00 7.28 6.38
CA THR A 54 16.71 6.70 6.00
C THR A 54 16.01 7.51 4.92
N VAL A 55 15.26 6.83 4.05
CA VAL A 55 14.30 7.44 3.12
C VAL A 55 12.89 7.10 3.59
N SER A 56 12.08 8.11 3.87
CA SER A 56 10.69 7.94 4.29
C SER A 56 9.76 8.55 3.24
N LEU A 57 8.84 7.73 2.73
CA LEU A 57 7.83 8.12 1.74
C LEU A 57 6.45 7.92 2.36
N SER A 58 5.69 9.00 2.53
CA SER A 58 4.30 8.96 2.98
C SER A 58 3.41 9.30 1.79
N LEU A 59 2.85 8.30 1.13
CA LEU A 59 2.37 8.41 -0.24
C LEU A 59 0.85 8.64 -0.38
N GLY A 60 0.11 8.69 0.73
CA GLY A 60 -1.34 8.93 0.70
C GLY A 60 -2.07 7.92 -0.19
N ALA A 61 -2.77 8.41 -1.23
CA ALA A 61 -3.49 7.60 -2.23
C ALA A 61 -2.69 7.40 -3.53
N ALA A 62 -1.35 7.42 -3.47
CA ALA A 62 -0.50 7.29 -4.65
C ALA A 62 -0.19 5.84 -5.00
N ASP A 63 -0.38 5.47 -6.26
CA ASP A 63 0.24 4.27 -6.83
C ASP A 63 1.73 4.51 -7.04
N THR A 64 2.57 3.67 -6.47
CA THR A 64 4.00 3.95 -6.43
C THR A 64 4.86 2.75 -6.78
N GLN A 65 5.82 2.96 -7.67
CA GLN A 65 6.90 2.03 -7.92
C GLN A 65 8.19 2.52 -7.27
N ILE A 66 8.81 1.68 -6.44
CA ILE A 66 10.03 2.00 -5.71
C ILE A 66 11.15 1.06 -6.18
N THR A 67 12.22 1.68 -6.63
CA THR A 67 13.43 1.00 -7.09
C THR A 67 14.65 1.65 -6.42
N GLN A 68 15.82 1.10 -6.62
CA GLN A 68 17.07 1.70 -6.14
C GLN A 68 18.05 1.99 -7.27
N ALA A 69 18.95 2.93 -7.02
CA ALA A 69 20.10 3.18 -7.89
C ALA A 69 21.32 3.59 -7.06
N PRO A 70 22.54 3.42 -7.57
CA PRO A 70 23.74 3.98 -6.95
C PRO A 70 23.62 5.50 -6.81
N GLY A 71 24.21 6.05 -5.74
CA GLY A 71 24.23 7.50 -5.50
C GLY A 71 23.66 7.89 -4.14
N ARG A 72 23.46 9.20 -3.94
CA ARG A 72 23.00 9.79 -2.67
C ARG A 72 21.73 10.63 -2.83
N GLN A 73 21.02 10.48 -3.94
CA GLN A 73 19.80 11.24 -4.21
C GLN A 73 18.58 10.35 -4.26
N LEU A 74 17.54 10.76 -3.56
CA LEU A 74 16.18 10.29 -3.82
C LEU A 74 15.67 11.04 -5.06
N ARG A 75 15.21 10.30 -6.06
CA ARG A 75 14.56 10.85 -7.23
C ARG A 75 13.10 10.39 -7.25
N LEU A 76 12.20 11.34 -7.37
CA LEU A 76 10.78 11.08 -7.52
C LEU A 76 10.32 11.66 -8.84
N THR A 77 9.69 10.83 -9.64
CA THR A 77 9.10 11.22 -10.92
C THR A 77 7.70 10.63 -11.03
N GLY A 78 6.85 11.27 -11.82
CA GLY A 78 5.51 10.74 -12.02
C GLY A 78 4.55 11.78 -12.54
N THR A 79 3.25 11.50 -12.33
CA THR A 79 2.16 12.39 -12.72
C THR A 79 1.20 12.52 -11.53
N ALA A 80 0.82 13.75 -11.25
CA ALA A 80 -0.24 14.09 -10.32
C ALA A 80 -1.48 14.48 -11.12
N HIS A 81 -2.63 13.95 -10.72
CA HIS A 81 -3.94 14.30 -11.24
C HIS A 81 -4.73 15.04 -10.15
N TYR A 82 -5.42 16.09 -10.51
CA TYR A 82 -6.20 16.92 -9.59
C TYR A 82 -7.44 17.47 -10.28
N ALA A 83 -8.45 17.81 -9.49
CA ALA A 83 -9.61 18.56 -9.97
C ALA A 83 -9.70 19.88 -9.23
N LEU A 84 -9.87 20.99 -9.98
CA LEU A 84 -10.04 22.37 -9.52
C LEU A 84 -8.84 22.94 -8.73
N VAL A 85 -8.35 22.26 -7.70
CA VAL A 85 -7.21 22.71 -6.88
C VAL A 85 -6.04 21.78 -7.11
N ARG A 86 -4.91 22.34 -7.48
CA ARG A 86 -3.69 21.60 -7.77
C ARG A 86 -3.14 20.94 -6.51
N SER A 87 -2.96 19.63 -6.57
CA SER A 87 -2.23 18.87 -5.54
C SER A 87 -0.76 19.26 -5.50
N THR A 88 -0.08 19.04 -4.39
CA THR A 88 1.33 19.37 -4.21
C THR A 88 2.12 18.16 -3.71
N VAL A 89 3.42 18.15 -3.94
CA VAL A 89 4.33 17.18 -3.32
C VAL A 89 5.30 17.98 -2.46
N THR A 90 5.18 17.82 -1.16
CA THR A 90 6.08 18.45 -0.20
C THR A 90 7.20 17.48 0.21
N TRP A 91 8.31 18.02 0.65
CA TRP A 91 9.41 17.24 1.17
C TRP A 91 10.17 18.01 2.26
N HIS A 92 10.65 17.26 3.23
CA HIS A 92 11.44 17.78 4.33
C HIS A 92 12.69 16.94 4.54
N THR A 93 13.81 17.60 4.71
CA THR A 93 15.07 16.94 5.09
C THR A 93 15.22 17.03 6.61
N THR A 94 15.42 15.90 7.25
CA THR A 94 15.67 15.78 8.69
C THR A 94 17.07 15.23 8.92
N ALA A 95 17.55 15.27 10.16
CA ALA A 95 18.81 14.63 10.53
C ALA A 95 18.80 13.12 10.28
N SER A 96 17.65 12.47 10.39
CA SER A 96 17.46 11.04 10.15
C SER A 96 17.25 10.67 8.68
N GLY A 97 16.90 11.61 7.80
CA GLY A 97 16.66 11.31 6.38
C GLY A 97 15.77 12.33 5.67
N VAL A 98 15.13 11.87 4.61
CA VAL A 98 14.21 12.67 3.79
C VAL A 98 12.80 12.08 3.93
N ILE A 99 11.83 12.97 4.17
CA ILE A 99 10.41 12.64 4.19
C ILE A 99 9.76 13.31 2.97
N VAL A 100 9.01 12.55 2.18
CA VAL A 100 8.24 13.06 1.04
C VAL A 100 6.78 12.73 1.24
N THR A 101 5.92 13.74 1.07
CA THR A 101 4.47 13.63 1.27
C THR A 101 3.74 14.31 0.10
N PRO A 102 3.01 13.53 -0.74
CA PRO A 102 2.04 14.10 -1.65
C PRO A 102 0.82 14.60 -0.87
N GLU A 103 0.37 15.80 -1.17
CA GLU A 103 -0.77 16.44 -0.51
C GLU A 103 -1.90 16.69 -1.49
N CYS A 104 -3.07 16.21 -1.15
CA CYS A 104 -4.30 16.42 -1.86
C CYS A 104 -5.10 17.55 -1.24
N HIS A 105 -5.40 18.58 -2.01
CA HIS A 105 -6.29 19.67 -1.59
C HIS A 105 -7.68 19.36 -2.10
N PHE A 106 -8.51 18.74 -1.27
CA PHE A 106 -9.84 18.31 -1.67
C PHE A 106 -10.84 19.48 -1.76
N VAL A 107 -11.41 19.65 -2.94
CA VAL A 107 -12.73 20.28 -3.08
C VAL A 107 -13.74 19.27 -3.64
N THR A 108 -13.30 18.28 -4.40
CA THR A 108 -14.19 17.37 -5.16
C THR A 108 -13.67 15.94 -5.35
N GLY A 109 -12.81 15.45 -4.49
CA GLY A 109 -12.47 14.02 -4.47
C GLY A 109 -11.54 13.48 -5.56
N VAL A 110 -11.16 14.24 -6.58
CA VAL A 110 -10.21 13.78 -7.59
C VAL A 110 -8.80 14.24 -7.22
N CYS A 111 -8.04 13.33 -6.65
CA CYS A 111 -6.60 13.51 -6.42
C CYS A 111 -5.94 12.14 -6.45
N SER A 112 -5.06 11.93 -7.41
CA SER A 112 -4.27 10.72 -7.48
C SER A 112 -2.86 11.02 -7.96
N PHE A 113 -1.92 10.18 -7.54
CA PHE A 113 -0.53 10.26 -7.95
C PHE A 113 -0.08 8.91 -8.49
N ASN A 114 0.59 8.92 -9.63
CA ASN A 114 1.34 7.79 -10.14
C ASN A 114 2.82 8.12 -10.02
N LEU A 115 3.51 7.54 -9.07
CA LEU A 115 4.87 7.93 -8.70
C LEU A 115 5.86 6.80 -8.93
N ARG A 116 7.06 7.20 -9.34
CA ARG A 116 8.23 6.32 -9.37
C ARG A 116 9.31 6.95 -8.51
N ALA A 117 9.67 6.24 -7.44
CA ALA A 117 10.74 6.62 -6.54
C ALA A 117 11.99 5.79 -6.81
N VAL A 118 13.12 6.45 -6.94
CA VAL A 118 14.44 5.80 -7.01
C VAL A 118 15.19 6.18 -5.74
N VAL A 119 15.36 5.22 -4.84
CA VAL A 119 16.05 5.44 -3.57
C VAL A 119 17.55 5.12 -3.71
N PRO A 120 18.43 5.72 -2.90
CA PRO A 120 19.83 5.33 -2.86
C PRO A 120 19.99 3.86 -2.43
N ALA A 121 20.84 3.10 -3.13
CA ALA A 121 21.09 1.71 -2.85
C ALA A 121 21.59 1.47 -1.41
N GLY A 122 21.10 0.43 -0.77
CA GLY A 122 21.48 0.04 0.60
C GLY A 122 20.89 0.90 1.71
N LYS A 123 20.19 2.00 1.39
CA LYS A 123 19.54 2.83 2.41
C LYS A 123 18.24 2.17 2.89
N PRO A 124 17.93 2.26 4.20
CA PRO A 124 16.62 1.92 4.72
C PRO A 124 15.51 2.72 4.04
N ALA A 125 14.48 2.02 3.61
CA ALA A 125 13.29 2.61 3.00
C ALA A 125 12.05 2.36 3.88
N ASN A 126 11.49 3.43 4.42
CA ASN A 126 10.20 3.42 5.12
C ASN A 126 9.15 3.99 4.17
N VAL A 127 8.19 3.18 3.79
CA VAL A 127 7.18 3.58 2.82
C VAL A 127 5.80 3.30 3.38
N SER A 128 4.95 4.31 3.37
CA SER A 128 3.55 4.18 3.79
C SER A 128 2.62 4.73 2.72
N ALA A 129 1.55 4.00 2.43
CA ALA A 129 0.45 4.44 1.58
C ALA A 129 -0.86 4.31 2.34
N GLY A 130 -1.80 5.22 2.09
CA GLY A 130 -3.16 5.10 2.62
C GLY A 130 -3.96 4.07 1.81
N SER A 131 -4.05 4.27 0.50
CA SER A 131 -4.89 3.44 -0.39
C SER A 131 -4.30 3.18 -1.77
N GLY A 132 -3.04 3.51 -2.02
CA GLY A 132 -2.37 3.24 -3.29
C GLY A 132 -1.70 1.87 -3.31
N ASN A 133 -1.53 1.32 -4.50
CA ASN A 133 -0.74 0.12 -4.71
C ASN A 133 0.76 0.45 -4.68
N MET A 134 1.53 -0.47 -4.14
CA MET A 134 2.97 -0.31 -4.00
C MET A 134 3.73 -1.44 -4.70
N VAL A 135 4.70 -1.08 -5.52
CA VAL A 135 5.59 -2.01 -6.20
C VAL A 135 7.04 -1.77 -5.75
N LEU A 136 7.63 -2.74 -5.07
CA LEU A 136 8.99 -2.68 -4.54
C LEU A 136 9.92 -3.57 -5.38
N ARG A 137 10.99 -3.02 -5.95
CA ARG A 137 11.88 -3.81 -6.81
C ARG A 137 13.36 -3.63 -6.49
N GLY A 138 14.04 -4.75 -6.29
CA GLY A 138 15.49 -4.82 -6.20
C GLY A 138 16.08 -4.09 -5.01
N LEU A 139 15.36 -3.87 -3.92
CA LEU A 139 15.86 -3.12 -2.75
C LEU A 139 16.83 -3.96 -1.93
N THR A 140 18.01 -3.40 -1.64
CA THR A 140 19.10 -4.07 -0.87
C THR A 140 19.27 -3.54 0.54
N GLY A 141 18.66 -2.41 0.88
CA GLY A 141 18.57 -1.90 2.25
C GLY A 141 17.40 -2.52 3.02
N PRO A 142 17.31 -2.28 4.33
CA PRO A 142 16.13 -2.61 5.12
C PRO A 142 14.86 -1.97 4.53
N VAL A 143 13.77 -2.73 4.47
CA VAL A 143 12.49 -2.26 3.94
C VAL A 143 11.43 -2.35 5.01
N ASN A 144 10.69 -1.26 5.21
CA ASN A 144 9.48 -1.21 6.00
C ASN A 144 8.38 -0.57 5.14
N ALA A 145 7.44 -1.38 4.66
CA ALA A 145 6.40 -0.95 3.74
C ALA A 145 5.03 -1.23 4.33
N GLY A 146 4.15 -0.24 4.30
CA GLY A 146 2.78 -0.36 4.79
C GLY A 146 1.75 0.25 3.87
N SER A 147 0.57 -0.37 3.74
CA SER A 147 -0.59 0.19 3.06
C SER A 147 -1.85 0.00 3.90
N GLY A 148 -2.71 1.02 3.96
CA GLY A 148 -4.02 0.89 4.60
C GLY A 148 -4.95 0.01 3.77
N SER A 149 -5.14 0.38 2.50
CA SER A 149 -6.00 -0.34 1.57
C SER A 149 -5.35 -0.33 0.19
N GLY A 150 -4.52 -1.27 -0.11
CA GLY A 150 -3.83 -1.37 -1.38
C GLY A 150 -2.89 -2.55 -1.36
N ASN A 151 -2.59 -3.07 -2.52
CA ASN A 151 -1.71 -4.23 -2.65
C ASN A 151 -0.25 -3.81 -2.58
N ILE A 152 0.56 -4.64 -1.96
CA ILE A 152 2.02 -4.49 -1.97
C ILE A 152 2.60 -5.66 -2.75
N THR A 153 3.23 -5.36 -3.89
CA THR A 153 3.98 -6.33 -4.66
C THR A 153 5.47 -6.05 -4.57
N GLY A 154 6.26 -7.10 -4.42
CA GLY A 154 7.71 -6.98 -4.30
C GLY A 154 8.45 -7.96 -5.20
N SER A 155 9.65 -7.60 -5.64
CA SER A 155 10.54 -8.53 -6.33
C SER A 155 11.99 -8.26 -6.00
N ALA A 156 12.77 -9.35 -5.83
CA ALA A 156 14.21 -9.32 -5.58
C ALA A 156 14.60 -8.41 -4.39
N LEU A 157 13.90 -8.55 -3.28
CA LEU A 157 14.23 -7.83 -2.03
C LEU A 157 15.31 -8.61 -1.28
N SER A 158 16.46 -7.96 -1.04
CA SER A 158 17.65 -8.61 -0.46
C SER A 158 18.21 -7.89 0.77
N GLY A 159 17.54 -6.88 1.26
CA GLY A 159 17.90 -6.20 2.52
C GLY A 159 17.94 -7.16 3.71
N PRO A 160 18.67 -6.83 4.79
CA PRO A 160 18.77 -7.71 5.95
C PRO A 160 17.43 -7.97 6.62
N GLN A 161 16.52 -7.01 6.53
CA GLN A 161 15.17 -7.10 7.07
C GLN A 161 14.15 -6.53 6.09
N VAL A 162 13.05 -7.26 5.89
CA VAL A 162 11.87 -6.82 5.13
C VAL A 162 10.65 -6.93 6.03
N THR A 163 9.97 -5.82 6.25
CA THR A 163 8.71 -5.73 6.98
C THR A 163 7.64 -5.17 6.06
N ILE A 164 6.56 -5.90 5.87
CA ILE A 164 5.44 -5.50 5.00
C ILE A 164 4.14 -5.66 5.76
N ALA A 165 3.29 -4.64 5.72
CA ALA A 165 2.00 -4.65 6.39
C ALA A 165 0.90 -4.06 5.51
N VAL A 166 -0.26 -4.72 5.41
CA VAL A 166 -1.44 -4.18 4.76
C VAL A 166 -2.66 -4.30 5.67
N GLY A 167 -3.53 -3.30 5.64
CA GLY A 167 -4.82 -3.40 6.32
C GLY A 167 -5.80 -4.26 5.51
N SER A 168 -6.05 -3.84 4.27
CA SER A 168 -6.90 -4.57 3.32
C SER A 168 -6.21 -4.58 1.96
N GLY A 169 -5.83 -5.73 1.49
CA GLY A 169 -5.11 -5.93 0.23
C GLY A 169 -4.16 -7.11 0.32
N ASP A 170 -3.60 -7.47 -0.81
CA ASP A 170 -2.71 -8.61 -0.93
C ASP A 170 -1.24 -8.20 -0.78
N ILE A 171 -0.45 -9.10 -0.21
CA ILE A 171 1.01 -9.02 -0.21
C ILE A 171 1.53 -10.13 -1.12
N ALA A 172 2.26 -9.77 -2.18
CA ALA A 172 2.92 -10.71 -3.06
C ALA A 172 4.38 -10.32 -3.27
N VAL A 173 5.31 -11.12 -2.75
CA VAL A 173 6.75 -10.85 -2.91
C VAL A 173 7.47 -12.06 -3.46
N ASP A 174 8.19 -11.83 -4.56
CA ASP A 174 8.93 -12.86 -5.24
C ASP A 174 10.46 -12.64 -5.15
N GLY A 175 11.21 -13.73 -5.11
CA GLY A 175 12.68 -13.70 -5.07
C GLY A 175 13.26 -13.06 -3.81
N LEU A 176 12.64 -13.27 -2.64
CA LEU A 176 13.17 -12.81 -1.34
C LEU A 176 14.50 -13.50 -1.01
N THR A 177 15.51 -12.70 -0.73
CA THR A 177 16.80 -13.22 -0.20
C THR A 177 17.16 -12.67 1.17
N SER A 178 16.23 -11.97 1.79
CA SER A 178 16.32 -11.36 3.12
C SER A 178 16.34 -12.42 4.23
N GLN A 179 17.17 -12.20 5.25
CA GLN A 179 17.30 -13.13 6.38
C GLN A 179 16.12 -13.05 7.35
N HIS A 180 15.56 -11.85 7.53
CA HIS A 180 14.44 -11.60 8.43
C HIS A 180 13.28 -11.00 7.65
N VAL A 181 12.15 -11.72 7.63
CA VAL A 181 10.94 -11.27 6.92
C VAL A 181 9.75 -11.27 7.88
N VAL A 182 9.05 -10.15 7.91
CA VAL A 182 7.79 -9.99 8.63
C VAL A 182 6.73 -9.53 7.64
N ALA A 183 5.63 -10.26 7.54
CA ALA A 183 4.50 -9.87 6.71
C ALA A 183 3.21 -9.94 7.53
N SER A 184 2.34 -8.94 7.39
CA SER A 184 1.04 -8.94 8.05
C SER A 184 -0.05 -8.39 7.13
N ALA A 185 -1.22 -9.02 7.16
CA ALA A 185 -2.41 -8.52 6.50
C ALA A 185 -3.63 -8.63 7.43
N GLY A 186 -4.51 -7.65 7.36
CA GLY A 186 -5.80 -7.73 8.04
C GLY A 186 -6.79 -8.55 7.20
N SER A 187 -6.92 -8.21 5.92
CA SER A 187 -7.73 -8.95 4.96
C SER A 187 -7.03 -8.99 3.61
N GLY A 188 -6.82 -10.18 3.08
CA GLY A 188 -6.13 -10.42 1.82
C GLY A 188 -5.18 -11.59 1.91
N ASN A 189 -4.57 -11.93 0.81
CA ASN A 189 -3.67 -13.06 0.73
C ASN A 189 -2.22 -12.62 0.92
N ILE A 190 -1.41 -13.49 1.51
CA ILE A 190 0.03 -13.28 1.64
C ILE A 190 0.75 -14.38 0.85
N SER A 191 1.51 -14.00 -0.18
CA SER A 191 2.33 -14.89 -0.99
C SER A 191 3.78 -14.45 -0.97
N LEU A 192 4.67 -15.28 -0.43
CA LEU A 192 6.09 -14.99 -0.32
C LEU A 192 6.90 -16.13 -0.94
N THR A 193 7.70 -15.80 -1.96
CA THR A 193 8.63 -16.75 -2.59
C THR A 193 10.07 -16.38 -2.24
N PHE A 194 10.82 -17.32 -1.68
CA PHE A 194 12.17 -17.10 -1.22
C PHE A 194 13.19 -17.65 -2.22
N GLY A 195 14.14 -16.80 -2.60
CA GLY A 195 15.30 -17.20 -3.42
C GLY A 195 16.50 -17.69 -2.61
N LYS A 196 16.51 -17.44 -1.30
CA LYS A 196 17.49 -17.96 -0.33
C LYS A 196 16.81 -18.37 0.96
N VAL A 197 17.43 -19.33 1.67
CA VAL A 197 16.96 -19.80 2.96
C VAL A 197 16.93 -18.65 3.97
N PRO A 198 15.75 -18.27 4.52
CA PRO A 198 15.67 -17.25 5.53
C PRO A 198 16.06 -17.76 6.91
N SER A 199 16.56 -16.91 7.79
CA SER A 199 16.76 -17.22 9.20
C SER A 199 15.48 -17.14 10.01
N ARG A 200 14.65 -16.13 9.72
CA ARG A 200 13.37 -15.97 10.43
C ARG A 200 12.29 -15.39 9.51
N VAL A 201 11.16 -16.07 9.49
CA VAL A 201 9.95 -15.59 8.83
C VAL A 201 8.84 -15.52 9.87
N ARG A 202 8.14 -14.40 9.94
CA ARG A 202 6.93 -14.22 10.74
C ARG A 202 5.83 -13.69 9.84
N VAL A 203 4.73 -14.43 9.77
CA VAL A 203 3.55 -14.02 9.01
C VAL A 203 2.35 -14.01 9.96
N SER A 204 1.55 -12.96 9.89
CA SER A 204 0.29 -12.83 10.61
C SER A 204 -0.78 -12.37 9.64
N ASN A 205 -1.85 -13.13 9.51
CA ASN A 205 -3.00 -12.80 8.69
C ASN A 205 -4.27 -12.96 9.52
N SER A 206 -5.28 -12.12 9.28
CA SER A 206 -6.57 -12.30 9.96
C SER A 206 -7.58 -13.01 9.08
N SER A 207 -7.54 -12.75 7.75
CA SER A 207 -8.45 -13.40 6.79
C SER A 207 -7.82 -13.45 5.41
N GLY A 208 -7.80 -14.64 4.81
CA GLY A 208 -7.23 -14.93 3.51
C GLY A 208 -6.12 -15.97 3.59
N ASN A 209 -5.59 -16.40 2.47
CA ASN A 209 -4.65 -17.49 2.43
C ASN A 209 -3.20 -17.01 2.60
N VAL A 210 -2.38 -17.84 3.24
CA VAL A 210 -0.94 -17.63 3.37
C VAL A 210 -0.18 -18.70 2.58
N SER A 211 0.63 -18.28 1.62
CA SER A 211 1.49 -19.15 0.81
C SER A 211 2.95 -18.75 0.96
N LEU A 212 3.76 -19.67 1.45
CA LEU A 212 5.21 -19.51 1.53
C LEU A 212 5.88 -20.56 0.66
N VAL A 213 6.68 -20.14 -0.32
CA VAL A 213 7.51 -21.02 -1.15
C VAL A 213 8.97 -20.80 -0.74
N LEU A 214 9.59 -21.82 -0.19
CA LEU A 214 10.97 -21.81 0.28
C LEU A 214 11.91 -22.40 -0.77
N PRO A 215 13.19 -22.05 -0.76
CA PRO A 215 14.14 -22.66 -1.69
C PRO A 215 14.21 -24.17 -1.51
N PRO A 216 14.27 -24.93 -2.60
CA PRO A 216 14.48 -26.38 -2.53
C PRO A 216 15.85 -26.70 -1.92
N GLY A 217 15.93 -27.80 -1.19
CA GLY A 217 17.20 -28.24 -0.59
C GLY A 217 17.01 -29.03 0.70
N PRO A 218 18.13 -29.46 1.31
CA PRO A 218 18.10 -30.28 2.52
C PRO A 218 17.90 -29.48 3.81
N THR A 219 17.53 -28.22 3.72
CA THR A 219 17.36 -27.35 4.90
C THR A 219 16.15 -27.75 5.71
N TYR A 220 16.37 -27.93 7.01
CA TYR A 220 15.30 -28.16 7.97
C TYR A 220 14.82 -26.82 8.56
N TYR A 221 13.52 -26.72 8.81
CA TYR A 221 12.89 -25.54 9.39
C TYR A 221 12.18 -25.88 10.70
N ARG A 222 12.23 -24.98 11.67
CA ARG A 222 11.34 -25.01 12.83
C ARG A 222 10.09 -24.25 12.47
N VAL A 223 9.02 -24.99 12.19
CA VAL A 223 7.75 -24.41 11.71
C VAL A 223 6.72 -24.38 12.84
N HIS A 224 6.16 -23.20 13.07
CA HIS A 224 4.99 -22.98 13.91
C HIS A 224 3.92 -22.37 13.03
N ALA A 225 2.93 -23.15 12.61
CA ALA A 225 1.82 -22.71 11.80
C ALA A 225 0.50 -22.98 12.54
N ALA A 226 -0.31 -21.94 12.69
CA ALA A 226 -1.62 -22.02 13.34
C ALA A 226 -2.65 -21.25 12.51
N THR A 227 -3.83 -21.83 12.33
CA THR A 227 -5.02 -21.19 11.79
C THR A 227 -6.21 -21.58 12.65
N ASP A 228 -7.14 -20.63 12.86
CA ASP A 228 -8.36 -20.92 13.61
C ASP A 228 -9.39 -21.64 12.70
N SER A 229 -9.43 -21.29 11.42
CA SER A 229 -10.32 -21.93 10.43
C SER A 229 -9.59 -22.06 9.09
N GLY A 230 -9.30 -23.31 8.68
CA GLY A 230 -8.62 -23.61 7.43
C GLY A 230 -7.67 -24.79 7.53
N ASN A 231 -7.05 -25.11 6.42
CA ASN A 231 -6.13 -26.22 6.30
C ASN A 231 -4.67 -25.75 6.43
N ARG A 232 -3.81 -26.65 6.88
CA ARG A 232 -2.36 -26.41 6.94
C ARG A 232 -1.64 -27.47 6.13
N ILE A 233 -0.86 -27.02 5.15
CA ILE A 233 0.01 -27.86 4.34
C ILE A 233 1.46 -27.45 4.64
N ILE A 234 2.24 -28.36 5.21
CA ILE A 234 3.66 -28.15 5.48
C ILE A 234 4.44 -29.19 4.69
N GLY A 235 4.91 -28.77 3.50
CA GLY A 235 5.64 -29.60 2.53
C GLY A 235 7.15 -29.39 2.58
N VAL A 236 7.69 -28.87 3.69
CA VAL A 236 9.14 -28.66 3.89
C VAL A 236 9.68 -29.56 5.00
N PRO A 237 10.97 -29.95 4.97
CA PRO A 237 11.60 -30.67 6.06
C PRO A 237 11.56 -29.90 7.38
N THR A 238 11.10 -30.53 8.45
CA THR A 238 10.95 -29.87 9.76
C THR A 238 11.88 -30.47 10.83
N ASN A 239 12.42 -29.59 11.69
CA ASN A 239 13.19 -29.98 12.88
C ASN A 239 13.01 -28.90 13.96
N SER A 240 12.60 -29.32 15.16
CA SER A 240 12.39 -28.40 16.29
C SER A 240 13.65 -27.71 16.79
N ALA A 241 14.83 -28.28 16.53
CA ALA A 241 16.12 -27.71 16.88
C ALA A 241 16.71 -26.76 15.82
N SER A 242 16.02 -26.59 14.68
CA SER A 242 16.52 -25.73 13.60
C SER A 242 16.60 -24.26 14.02
N SER A 243 17.68 -23.59 13.58
CA SER A 243 17.82 -22.13 13.70
C SER A 243 16.99 -21.34 12.69
N HIS A 244 16.50 -22.00 11.63
CA HIS A 244 15.62 -21.41 10.62
C HIS A 244 14.17 -21.48 11.10
N VAL A 245 13.63 -20.36 11.54
CA VAL A 245 12.32 -20.31 12.21
C VAL A 245 11.26 -19.70 11.33
N ILE A 246 10.17 -20.42 11.14
CA ILE A 246 9.00 -19.95 10.41
C ILE A 246 7.80 -19.95 11.36
N THR A 247 7.20 -18.79 11.58
CA THR A 247 5.99 -18.63 12.38
C THR A 247 4.91 -18.05 11.50
N VAL A 248 3.80 -18.74 11.35
CA VAL A 248 2.62 -18.30 10.59
C VAL A 248 1.42 -18.41 11.49
N THR A 249 0.67 -17.32 11.64
CA THR A 249 -0.64 -17.29 12.30
C THR A 249 -1.67 -16.73 11.34
N ASP A 250 -2.80 -17.42 11.21
CA ASP A 250 -3.91 -17.00 10.39
C ASP A 250 -5.22 -17.17 11.17
N GLY A 251 -6.16 -16.25 11.05
CA GLY A 251 -7.48 -16.38 11.64
C GLY A 251 -8.37 -17.27 10.78
N SER A 252 -8.52 -16.92 9.51
CA SER A 252 -9.40 -17.66 8.59
C SER A 252 -8.78 -17.76 7.21
N GLY A 253 -8.36 -18.96 6.84
CA GLY A 253 -7.76 -19.25 5.55
C GLY A 253 -6.78 -20.41 5.62
N ASP A 254 -6.30 -20.83 4.48
CA ASP A 254 -5.38 -21.93 4.34
C ASP A 254 -3.93 -21.45 4.45
N ILE A 255 -3.10 -22.22 5.15
CA ILE A 255 -1.65 -22.00 5.24
C ILE A 255 -0.95 -23.08 4.41
N SER A 256 -0.14 -22.66 3.44
CA SER A 256 0.71 -23.52 2.62
C SER A 256 2.17 -23.11 2.76
N ILE A 257 3.04 -24.01 3.19
CA ILE A 257 4.49 -23.83 3.28
C ILE A 257 5.15 -24.95 2.50
N THR A 258 5.72 -24.63 1.36
CA THR A 258 6.28 -25.60 0.40
C THR A 258 7.69 -25.20 -0.06
N ASN A 259 8.36 -26.03 -0.83
CA ASN A 259 9.62 -25.78 -1.51
C ASN A 259 9.62 -26.25 -2.96
#